data_29c6a4f404f06b7b20a4c97b1ace4620
#
_entry.id   29c6a4f404f06b7b20a4c97b1ace4620
#
_cell.length_a   1.000
_cell.length_b   1.000
_cell.length_c   1.000
_cell.angle_alpha   90.00
_cell.angle_beta   90.00
_cell.angle_gamma   90.00
#
_symmetry.space_group_name_H-M   'P 1'
#
loop_
_entity.id
_entity.type
_entity.pdbx_description
1 polymer ?
#
loop_
_entity_poly.entity_id
_entity_poly.type
_entity_poly.pdbx_seq_one_letter_code
_entity_poly.pdbx_strand_id
1 'polypeptide(L)'
;KAKDLDKRLQECSAYMIEKPQSADSRRGSECLREGKRSGAESSGADAAAHEHDPAMDYFGPDREGRELFLEIGCGKGQFITSKAMDHPEADFIAIEGQETVILRALEKAKELDGDTGRLSNLRFVLTFVHSMDELFYENQLSGIYLNFSDPWPKARHEKSRLTYRDRLRDYAWALKPGGFVEVKTDNDALYDFTLEEIEAAGYQITEQTRDLHSSS
;
A
#
# COMPACT_ATOMS: atom_id res chain seq x y z
N LYS A 1 19.05 10.77 -22.09
CA LYS A 1 18.81 10.21 -20.73
C LYS A 1 17.31 9.98 -20.48
N ALA A 2 16.41 10.98 -20.68
CA ALA A 2 14.97 10.78 -20.47
C ALA A 2 14.39 9.72 -21.42
N LYS A 3 14.62 9.82 -22.74
CA LYS A 3 14.15 8.83 -23.73
C LYS A 3 14.63 7.40 -23.48
N ASP A 4 15.78 7.23 -22.85
CA ASP A 4 16.28 5.92 -22.45
C ASP A 4 15.52 5.38 -21.25
N LEU A 5 15.14 6.23 -20.29
CA LEU A 5 14.34 5.88 -19.13
C LEU A 5 12.94 5.42 -19.54
N ASP A 6 12.25 6.21 -20.38
CA ASP A 6 10.91 5.88 -20.89
C ASP A 6 10.90 4.52 -21.61
N LYS A 7 11.90 4.28 -22.47
CA LYS A 7 12.02 2.99 -23.16
C LYS A 7 12.18 1.82 -22.19
N ARG A 8 13.03 1.96 -21.18
CA ARG A 8 13.28 0.90 -20.19
C ARG A 8 12.06 0.64 -19.30
N LEU A 9 11.30 1.68 -18.94
CA LEU A 9 10.02 1.52 -18.25
C LEU A 9 9.02 0.77 -19.13
N GLN A 10 8.95 1.09 -20.40
CA GLN A 10 8.08 0.40 -21.34
C GLN A 10 8.46 -1.09 -21.52
N GLU A 11 9.74 -1.44 -21.49
CA GLU A 11 10.21 -2.83 -21.53
C GLU A 11 9.82 -3.64 -20.28
N CYS A 12 9.47 -2.97 -19.19
CA CYS A 12 9.01 -3.56 -17.93
C CYS A 12 7.49 -3.40 -17.70
N SER A 13 6.73 -2.96 -18.69
CA SER A 13 5.31 -2.61 -18.59
C SER A 13 4.42 -3.76 -18.07
N ALA A 14 4.82 -5.02 -18.26
CA ALA A 14 4.08 -6.17 -17.73
C ALA A 14 3.96 -6.19 -16.20
N TYR A 15 4.85 -5.50 -15.48
CA TYR A 15 4.86 -5.39 -14.02
C TYR A 15 4.38 -4.02 -13.54
N MET A 16 4.17 -3.06 -14.44
CA MET A 16 3.68 -1.73 -14.10
C MET A 16 2.18 -1.62 -14.31
N ILE A 17 1.55 -0.87 -13.42
CA ILE A 17 0.18 -0.42 -13.58
C ILE A 17 0.18 1.10 -13.56
N GLU A 18 -0.52 1.69 -14.51
CA GLU A 18 -0.85 3.10 -14.44
C GLU A 18 -1.79 3.31 -13.25
N LYS A 19 -1.57 4.40 -12.49
CA LYS A 19 -2.50 4.78 -11.42
C LYS A 19 -3.92 4.77 -11.99
N PRO A 20 -4.89 4.09 -11.34
CA PRO A 20 -6.26 4.13 -11.78
C PRO A 20 -6.69 5.59 -11.95
N GLN A 21 -7.27 5.94 -13.08
CA GLN A 21 -7.85 7.27 -13.23
C GLN A 21 -8.99 7.35 -12.23
N SER A 22 -8.84 8.20 -11.20
CA SER A 22 -9.76 8.33 -10.08
C SER A 22 -11.21 8.26 -10.55
N ALA A 23 -11.92 7.25 -10.11
CA ALA A 23 -13.37 7.30 -10.13
C ALA A 23 -13.79 8.48 -9.25
N ASP A 24 -14.10 9.58 -9.91
CA ASP A 24 -14.75 10.81 -9.43
C ASP A 24 -14.48 11.20 -7.95
N SER A 25 -13.67 12.23 -7.78
CA SER A 25 -13.29 12.89 -6.52
C SER A 25 -14.47 13.49 -5.70
N ARG A 26 -15.65 12.89 -5.72
CA ARG A 26 -16.89 13.46 -5.14
C ARG A 26 -17.28 12.94 -3.77
N ARG A 27 -16.53 12.04 -3.13
CA ARG A 27 -16.90 11.56 -1.78
C ARG A 27 -16.06 12.11 -0.62
N GLY A 28 -15.10 13.00 -0.87
CA GLY A 28 -14.18 13.51 0.15
C GLY A 28 -14.63 14.72 0.97
N SER A 29 -15.84 15.29 0.80
CA SER A 29 -16.19 16.55 1.49
C SER A 29 -17.46 16.55 2.36
N GLU A 30 -18.16 15.44 2.51
CA GLU A 30 -19.43 15.44 3.28
C GLU A 30 -19.38 14.71 4.63
N CYS A 31 -18.31 14.02 5.00
CA CYS A 31 -18.30 13.21 6.22
C CYS A 31 -17.81 13.93 7.49
N LEU A 32 -17.63 15.27 7.49
CA LEU A 32 -17.20 16.03 8.67
C LEU A 32 -18.18 17.12 9.14
N ARG A 33 -19.48 17.00 8.84
CA ARG A 33 -20.47 17.88 9.47
C ARG A 33 -21.75 17.12 9.83
N GLU A 34 -22.06 17.25 11.12
CA GLU A 34 -23.35 17.03 11.77
C GLU A 34 -23.71 15.64 12.30
N GLY A 35 -23.30 15.42 13.56
CA GLY A 35 -24.08 14.57 14.46
C GLY A 35 -25.44 15.24 14.75
N LYS A 36 -26.54 14.61 14.33
CA LYS A 36 -27.84 14.68 14.99
C LYS A 36 -28.67 13.43 14.72
N ARG A 37 -29.12 12.85 15.83
CA ARG A 37 -30.02 11.68 15.90
C ARG A 37 -31.35 11.97 15.25
N SER A 38 -31.91 10.99 14.55
CA SER A 38 -33.32 10.57 14.73
C SER A 38 -33.55 9.30 13.90
N GLY A 39 -34.18 8.32 14.53
CA GLY A 39 -34.45 7.01 13.93
C GLY A 39 -35.62 7.05 12.95
N ALA A 40 -35.59 6.10 12.05
CA ALA A 40 -36.75 5.43 11.50
C ALA A 40 -36.31 4.19 10.72
N GLU A 41 -36.92 3.07 11.05
CA GLU A 41 -36.80 1.81 10.32
C GLU A 41 -37.40 1.93 8.92
N SER A 42 -36.75 1.38 7.91
CA SER A 42 -37.43 0.86 6.74
C SER A 42 -36.58 -0.23 6.09
N SER A 43 -37.19 -1.41 6.05
CA SER A 43 -36.79 -2.59 5.30
C SER A 43 -36.73 -2.31 3.81
N GLY A 44 -35.62 -2.62 3.16
CA GLY A 44 -35.48 -2.62 1.72
C GLY A 44 -34.22 -3.40 1.36
N ALA A 45 -34.39 -4.63 0.88
CA ALA A 45 -33.33 -5.41 0.28
C ALA A 45 -32.97 -4.76 -1.05
N ASP A 46 -31.92 -3.96 -1.06
CA ASP A 46 -31.28 -3.50 -2.29
C ASP A 46 -30.11 -4.42 -2.61
N ALA A 47 -30.22 -5.03 -3.78
CA ALA A 47 -29.17 -5.80 -4.42
C ALA A 47 -27.89 -4.95 -4.42
N ALA A 48 -26.87 -5.42 -3.70
CA ALA A 48 -25.54 -4.84 -3.76
C ALA A 48 -25.10 -4.85 -5.23
N ALA A 49 -25.00 -3.68 -5.84
CA ALA A 49 -24.22 -3.51 -7.03
C ALA A 49 -22.82 -4.00 -6.66
N HIS A 50 -22.34 -5.04 -7.33
CA HIS A 50 -20.95 -5.45 -7.27
C HIS A 50 -20.12 -4.27 -7.78
N GLU A 51 -19.73 -3.37 -6.86
CA GLU A 51 -18.77 -2.33 -7.18
C GLU A 51 -17.48 -3.04 -7.55
N HIS A 52 -16.94 -2.66 -8.66
CA HIS A 52 -15.74 -3.16 -9.28
C HIS A 52 -14.58 -3.26 -8.27
N ASP A 53 -14.03 -4.46 -8.06
CA ASP A 53 -12.90 -4.69 -7.16
C ASP A 53 -11.60 -4.20 -7.82
N PRO A 54 -10.89 -3.17 -7.27
CA PRO A 54 -9.63 -2.70 -7.84
C PRO A 54 -8.54 -3.77 -7.87
N ALA A 55 -8.59 -4.79 -7.01
CA ALA A 55 -7.66 -5.91 -7.11
C ALA A 55 -7.84 -6.66 -8.43
N MET A 56 -9.04 -6.70 -8.98
CA MET A 56 -9.32 -7.25 -10.30
C MET A 56 -8.66 -6.41 -11.40
N ASP A 57 -8.61 -5.08 -11.25
CA ASP A 57 -7.92 -4.19 -12.18
C ASP A 57 -6.41 -4.42 -12.18
N TYR A 58 -5.85 -4.77 -11.03
CA TYR A 58 -4.40 -5.00 -10.90
C TYR A 58 -3.95 -6.37 -11.42
N PHE A 59 -4.77 -7.41 -11.25
CA PHE A 59 -4.36 -8.79 -11.50
C PHE A 59 -5.32 -9.58 -12.40
N GLY A 60 -6.52 -9.04 -12.69
CA GLY A 60 -7.56 -9.68 -13.47
C GLY A 60 -8.48 -10.59 -12.64
N PRO A 61 -9.56 -11.10 -13.27
CA PRO A 61 -10.69 -11.73 -12.59
C PRO A 61 -10.37 -13.07 -11.89
N ASP A 62 -9.29 -13.74 -12.27
CA ASP A 62 -8.91 -15.04 -11.71
C ASP A 62 -8.29 -14.93 -10.31
N ARG A 63 -8.22 -13.73 -9.74
CA ARG A 63 -7.56 -13.44 -8.46
C ARG A 63 -8.52 -13.13 -7.32
N GLU A 64 -9.83 -13.33 -7.53
CA GLU A 64 -10.84 -13.09 -6.51
C GLU A 64 -10.59 -13.93 -5.25
N GLY A 65 -10.71 -13.29 -4.07
CA GLY A 65 -10.53 -13.95 -2.77
C GLY A 65 -9.09 -14.15 -2.32
N ARG A 66 -8.08 -13.75 -3.11
CA ARG A 66 -6.69 -13.76 -2.68
C ARG A 66 -6.39 -12.64 -1.69
N GLU A 67 -5.42 -12.86 -0.83
CA GLU A 67 -4.92 -11.81 0.04
C GLU A 67 -4.12 -10.79 -0.76
N LEU A 68 -4.32 -9.51 -0.48
CA LEU A 68 -3.63 -8.41 -1.13
C LEU A 68 -2.76 -7.65 -0.13
N PHE A 69 -1.48 -7.56 -0.43
CA PHE A 69 -0.49 -6.85 0.39
C PHE A 69 0.11 -5.66 -0.36
N LEU A 70 0.45 -4.63 0.39
CA LEU A 70 1.01 -3.39 -0.12
C LEU A 70 2.35 -3.08 0.52
N GLU A 71 3.35 -2.69 -0.27
CA GLU A 71 4.54 -1.99 0.22
C GLU A 71 4.56 -0.55 -0.27
N ILE A 72 4.64 0.42 0.65
CA ILE A 72 4.74 1.84 0.32
C ILE A 72 6.20 2.29 0.45
N GLY A 73 6.74 2.84 -0.63
CA GLY A 73 8.15 3.19 -0.72
C GLY A 73 9.04 1.97 -0.91
N CYS A 74 8.71 1.12 -1.88
CA CYS A 74 9.39 -0.15 -2.09
C CYS A 74 10.86 -0.02 -2.52
N GLY A 75 11.31 1.19 -2.86
CA GLY A 75 12.68 1.44 -3.29
C GLY A 75 13.05 0.59 -4.51
N LYS A 76 14.10 -0.23 -4.36
CA LYS A 76 14.56 -1.15 -5.42
C LYS A 76 13.79 -2.49 -5.44
N GLY A 77 12.68 -2.59 -4.73
CA GLY A 77 11.76 -3.72 -4.76
C GLY A 77 12.29 -5.03 -4.15
N GLN A 78 13.34 -4.97 -3.33
CA GLN A 78 13.99 -6.19 -2.84
C GLN A 78 13.09 -7.01 -1.93
N PHE A 79 12.42 -6.35 -0.99
CA PHE A 79 11.55 -6.99 -0.02
C PHE A 79 10.30 -7.56 -0.70
N ILE A 80 9.57 -6.73 -1.44
CA ILE A 80 8.29 -7.12 -2.02
C ILE A 80 8.43 -8.20 -3.10
N THR A 81 9.52 -8.17 -3.87
CA THR A 81 9.80 -9.20 -4.87
C THR A 81 10.06 -10.56 -4.21
N SER A 82 10.84 -10.58 -3.11
CA SER A 82 11.05 -11.80 -2.33
C SER A 82 9.74 -12.32 -1.76
N LYS A 83 8.94 -11.45 -1.15
CA LYS A 83 7.60 -11.80 -0.63
C LYS A 83 6.69 -12.40 -1.70
N ALA A 84 6.64 -11.81 -2.87
CA ALA A 84 5.82 -12.31 -3.97
C ALA A 84 6.27 -13.68 -4.49
N MET A 85 7.59 -13.93 -4.49
CA MET A 85 8.15 -15.24 -4.85
C MET A 85 7.85 -16.31 -3.80
N ASP A 86 7.92 -15.96 -2.52
CA ASP A 86 7.73 -16.87 -1.39
C ASP A 86 6.24 -17.18 -1.16
N HIS A 87 5.33 -16.32 -1.62
CA HIS A 87 3.88 -16.40 -1.42
C HIS A 87 3.12 -16.32 -2.75
N PRO A 88 3.21 -17.33 -3.63
CA PRO A 88 2.51 -17.30 -4.91
C PRO A 88 0.97 -17.34 -4.79
N GLU A 89 0.45 -17.69 -3.62
CA GLU A 89 -0.99 -17.70 -3.30
C GLU A 89 -1.56 -16.32 -2.96
N ALA A 90 -0.72 -15.32 -2.68
CA ALA A 90 -1.12 -13.94 -2.36
C ALA A 90 -0.72 -12.97 -3.48
N ASP A 91 -1.31 -11.79 -3.50
CA ASP A 91 -1.01 -10.73 -4.46
C ASP A 91 -0.35 -9.55 -3.77
N PHE A 92 0.55 -8.87 -4.48
CA PHE A 92 1.40 -7.83 -3.94
C PHE A 92 1.40 -6.60 -4.83
N ILE A 93 1.23 -5.42 -4.22
CA ILE A 93 1.40 -4.12 -4.87
C ILE A 93 2.55 -3.38 -4.21
N ALA A 94 3.43 -2.83 -5.02
CA ALA A 94 4.57 -2.04 -4.60
C ALA A 94 4.46 -0.61 -5.12
N ILE A 95 4.54 0.38 -4.25
CA ILE A 95 4.45 1.79 -4.62
C ILE A 95 5.81 2.46 -4.41
N GLU A 96 6.25 3.21 -5.42
CA GLU A 96 7.45 4.05 -5.34
C GLU A 96 7.19 5.35 -6.11
N GLY A 97 7.57 6.48 -5.50
CA GLY A 97 7.35 7.80 -6.10
C GLY A 97 8.44 8.26 -7.06
N GLN A 98 9.61 7.62 -7.02
CA GLN A 98 10.76 8.02 -7.83
C GLN A 98 10.95 7.09 -9.03
N GLU A 99 10.78 7.64 -10.22
CA GLU A 99 10.84 6.93 -11.50
C GLU A 99 12.17 6.17 -11.71
N THR A 100 13.30 6.79 -11.38
CA THR A 100 14.62 6.14 -11.49
C THR A 100 14.84 5.02 -10.49
N VAL A 101 14.12 5.03 -9.38
CA VAL A 101 14.20 4.02 -8.31
C VAL A 101 13.31 2.84 -8.66
N ILE A 102 12.05 3.09 -9.01
CA ILE A 102 11.11 2.03 -9.40
C ILE A 102 11.58 1.26 -10.62
N LEU A 103 12.26 1.92 -11.57
CA LEU A 103 12.85 1.23 -12.71
C LEU A 103 13.83 0.12 -12.29
N ARG A 104 14.60 0.33 -11.21
CA ARG A 104 15.48 -0.71 -10.68
C ARG A 104 14.72 -1.88 -10.06
N ALA A 105 13.59 -1.59 -9.43
CA ALA A 105 12.70 -2.64 -8.91
C ALA A 105 12.10 -3.49 -10.03
N LEU A 106 11.63 -2.83 -11.08
CA LEU A 106 11.05 -3.46 -12.27
C LEU A 106 12.05 -4.34 -13.01
N GLU A 107 13.27 -3.83 -13.27
CA GLU A 107 14.35 -4.57 -13.92
C GLU A 107 14.72 -5.82 -13.10
N LYS A 108 14.81 -5.68 -11.79
CA LYS A 108 15.07 -6.79 -10.89
C LYS A 108 13.95 -7.84 -10.91
N ALA A 109 12.70 -7.41 -10.86
CA ALA A 109 11.56 -8.31 -10.95
C ALA A 109 11.57 -9.08 -12.27
N LYS A 110 11.81 -8.39 -13.38
CA LYS A 110 11.92 -9.00 -14.71
C LYS A 110 13.07 -10.01 -14.80
N GLU A 111 14.25 -9.69 -14.25
CA GLU A 111 15.41 -10.60 -14.20
C GLU A 111 15.09 -11.86 -13.38
N LEU A 112 14.44 -11.72 -12.22
CA LEU A 112 14.10 -12.84 -11.33
C LEU A 112 12.95 -13.70 -11.88
N ASP A 113 12.01 -13.09 -12.59
CA ASP A 113 10.93 -13.81 -13.25
C ASP A 113 11.44 -14.66 -14.41
N GLY A 114 12.42 -14.17 -15.18
CA GLY A 114 13.02 -14.88 -16.31
C GLY A 114 11.99 -15.36 -17.35
N ASP A 115 10.93 -14.58 -17.56
CA ASP A 115 9.80 -14.89 -18.45
C ASP A 115 9.00 -16.15 -18.06
N THR A 116 9.10 -16.58 -16.79
CA THR A 116 8.42 -17.78 -16.28
C THR A 116 7.02 -17.49 -15.71
N GLY A 117 6.68 -16.22 -15.49
CA GLY A 117 5.44 -15.80 -14.86
C GLY A 117 5.36 -16.05 -13.34
N ARG A 118 6.49 -16.36 -12.70
CA ARG A 118 6.57 -16.58 -11.24
C ARG A 118 6.18 -15.37 -10.41
N LEU A 119 6.33 -14.17 -10.97
CA LEU A 119 5.94 -12.90 -10.37
C LEU A 119 4.64 -12.33 -10.95
N SER A 120 3.77 -13.20 -11.48
CA SER A 120 2.44 -12.80 -11.98
C SER A 120 1.58 -12.15 -10.88
N ASN A 121 1.91 -12.39 -9.61
CA ASN A 121 1.27 -11.87 -8.40
C ASN A 121 1.91 -10.57 -7.87
N LEU A 122 2.77 -9.89 -8.63
CA LEU A 122 3.41 -8.62 -8.22
C LEU A 122 3.13 -7.53 -9.25
N ARG A 123 2.74 -6.36 -8.77
CA ARG A 123 2.59 -5.14 -9.59
C ARG A 123 3.26 -3.95 -8.91
N PHE A 124 3.80 -3.05 -9.74
CA PHE A 124 4.42 -1.81 -9.30
C PHE A 124 3.59 -0.62 -9.76
N VAL A 125 3.46 0.39 -8.91
CA VAL A 125 2.76 1.65 -9.20
C VAL A 125 3.71 2.81 -8.96
N LEU A 126 3.98 3.59 -10.00
CA LEU A 126 4.79 4.80 -9.90
C LEU A 126 3.90 5.96 -9.45
N THR A 127 3.88 6.21 -8.15
CA THR A 127 3.12 7.32 -7.56
C THR A 127 3.60 7.64 -6.16
N PHE A 128 3.28 8.86 -5.69
CA PHE A 128 3.25 9.19 -4.27
C PHE A 128 1.82 8.99 -3.76
N VAL A 129 1.66 8.20 -2.70
CA VAL A 129 0.34 7.99 -2.08
C VAL A 129 -0.02 9.22 -1.26
N HIS A 130 -1.11 9.90 -1.61
CA HIS A 130 -1.66 10.99 -0.82
C HIS A 130 -2.81 10.51 0.05
N SER A 131 -3.64 9.62 -0.46
CA SER A 131 -4.71 8.94 0.25
C SER A 131 -4.89 7.53 -0.32
N MET A 132 -5.33 6.58 0.51
CA MET A 132 -5.51 5.19 0.11
C MET A 132 -6.66 5.01 -0.86
N ASP A 133 -7.70 5.84 -0.79
CA ASP A 133 -8.86 5.81 -1.69
C ASP A 133 -8.52 6.20 -3.15
N GLU A 134 -7.32 6.72 -3.40
CA GLU A 134 -6.81 6.92 -4.76
C GLU A 134 -6.45 5.61 -5.48
N LEU A 135 -6.22 4.53 -4.71
CA LEU A 135 -5.68 3.27 -5.23
C LEU A 135 -6.45 2.03 -4.76
N PHE A 136 -7.15 2.12 -3.64
CA PHE A 136 -7.79 0.98 -2.99
C PHE A 136 -9.20 1.30 -2.56
N TYR A 137 -9.98 0.25 -2.30
CA TYR A 137 -11.28 0.34 -1.63
C TYR A 137 -11.16 0.09 -0.14
N GLU A 138 -12.22 0.43 0.56
CA GLU A 138 -12.37 0.12 1.98
C GLU A 138 -12.25 -1.40 2.22
N ASN A 139 -11.50 -1.79 3.26
CA ASN A 139 -11.33 -3.19 3.65
C ASN A 139 -10.73 -4.11 2.55
N GLN A 140 -9.85 -3.60 1.70
CA GLN A 140 -9.27 -4.38 0.60
C GLN A 140 -7.95 -5.06 0.96
N LEU A 141 -7.08 -4.42 1.74
CA LEU A 141 -5.73 -4.89 2.01
C LEU A 141 -5.67 -5.83 3.22
N SER A 142 -4.89 -6.91 3.09
CA SER A 142 -4.59 -7.83 4.19
C SER A 142 -3.43 -7.35 5.04
N GLY A 143 -2.50 -6.58 4.46
CA GLY A 143 -1.37 -6.00 5.18
C GLY A 143 -0.64 -4.93 4.41
N ILE A 144 0.01 -4.04 5.15
CA ILE A 144 0.82 -2.94 4.61
C ILE A 144 2.22 -3.01 5.21
N TYR A 145 3.24 -2.90 4.37
CA TYR A 145 4.65 -2.89 4.74
C TYR A 145 5.25 -1.50 4.53
N LEU A 146 5.91 -0.99 5.57
CA LEU A 146 6.65 0.27 5.57
C LEU A 146 8.10 -0.02 5.97
N ASN A 147 8.96 -0.27 4.98
CA ASN A 147 10.32 -0.68 5.20
C ASN A 147 11.29 0.47 4.96
N PHE A 148 12.04 0.87 6.00
CA PHE A 148 13.12 1.86 5.95
C PHE A 148 12.71 3.17 5.25
N SER A 149 11.49 3.63 5.55
CA SER A 149 10.97 4.90 5.02
C SER A 149 11.78 6.10 5.52
N ASP A 150 11.72 7.20 4.76
CA ASP A 150 12.41 8.44 5.10
C ASP A 150 12.01 8.96 6.47
N PRO A 151 12.96 9.22 7.39
CA PRO A 151 12.66 9.62 8.77
C PRO A 151 12.22 11.08 8.90
N TRP A 152 12.40 11.90 7.87
CA TRP A 152 12.03 13.33 7.88
C TRP A 152 12.40 14.02 9.20
N PRO A 153 13.71 14.24 9.51
CA PRO A 153 14.17 14.57 10.87
C PRO A 153 13.70 15.93 11.38
N LYS A 154 13.26 16.83 10.51
CA LYS A 154 12.77 18.16 10.92
C LYS A 154 11.32 18.08 11.39
N ALA A 155 11.00 18.62 12.57
CA ALA A 155 9.64 18.61 13.13
C ALA A 155 8.57 19.17 12.17
N ARG A 156 8.88 20.19 11.37
CA ARG A 156 7.94 20.74 10.37
C ARG A 156 7.55 19.74 9.26
N HIS A 157 8.25 18.61 9.14
CA HIS A 157 8.01 17.57 8.15
C HIS A 157 7.43 16.28 8.75
N GLU A 158 7.05 16.27 10.02
CA GLU A 158 6.53 15.08 10.70
C GLU A 158 5.32 14.48 9.97
N LYS A 159 4.44 15.33 9.41
CA LYS A 159 3.28 14.91 8.61
C LYS A 159 3.65 14.21 7.29
N SER A 160 4.90 14.33 6.85
CA SER A 160 5.41 13.64 5.67
C SER A 160 5.87 12.19 5.96
N ARG A 161 6.01 11.85 7.25
CA ARG A 161 6.37 10.49 7.66
C ARG A 161 5.24 9.53 7.33
N LEU A 162 5.56 8.36 6.80
CA LEU A 162 4.55 7.34 6.47
C LEU A 162 3.84 6.81 7.71
N THR A 163 4.44 6.93 8.89
CA THR A 163 3.88 6.50 10.18
C THR A 163 3.18 7.63 10.95
N TYR A 164 2.95 8.81 10.32
CA TYR A 164 2.15 9.86 10.97
C TYR A 164 0.69 9.38 11.15
N ARG A 165 0.06 9.73 12.29
CA ARG A 165 -1.26 9.23 12.70
C ARG A 165 -2.36 9.34 11.65
N ASP A 166 -2.39 10.43 10.89
CA ASP A 166 -3.41 10.60 9.84
C ASP A 166 -3.19 9.60 8.69
N ARG A 167 -1.92 9.27 8.37
CA ARG A 167 -1.58 8.21 7.43
C ARG A 167 -1.98 6.83 7.95
N LEU A 168 -1.69 6.56 9.22
CA LEU A 168 -2.08 5.30 9.85
C LEU A 168 -3.61 5.10 9.84
N ARG A 169 -4.39 6.16 10.09
CA ARG A 169 -5.86 6.12 9.99
C ARG A 169 -6.33 5.86 8.55
N ASP A 170 -5.69 6.47 7.58
CA ASP A 170 -5.96 6.24 6.16
C ASP A 170 -5.65 4.77 5.77
N TYR A 171 -4.55 4.21 6.28
CA TYR A 171 -4.25 2.78 6.11
C TYR A 171 -5.30 1.87 6.77
N ALA A 172 -5.79 2.22 7.97
CA ALA A 172 -6.83 1.46 8.66
C ALA A 172 -8.12 1.36 7.85
N TRP A 173 -8.46 2.39 7.08
CA TRP A 173 -9.61 2.39 6.18
C TRP A 173 -9.45 1.35 5.05
N ALA A 174 -8.27 1.24 4.47
CA ALA A 174 -8.01 0.28 3.39
C ALA A 174 -7.78 -1.15 3.88
N LEU A 175 -7.44 -1.35 5.16
CA LEU A 175 -7.17 -2.66 5.73
C LEU A 175 -8.45 -3.42 6.05
N LYS A 176 -8.47 -4.72 5.73
CA LYS A 176 -9.49 -5.67 6.20
C LYS A 176 -9.51 -5.74 7.72
N PRO A 177 -10.63 -6.11 8.35
CA PRO A 177 -10.64 -6.49 9.75
C PRO A 177 -9.59 -7.56 10.04
N GLY A 178 -8.70 -7.30 11.01
CA GLY A 178 -7.56 -8.17 11.31
C GLY A 178 -6.32 -7.95 10.42
N GLY A 179 -6.39 -7.02 9.46
CA GLY A 179 -5.23 -6.60 8.69
C GLY A 179 -4.19 -5.87 9.53
N PHE A 180 -2.95 -5.77 9.05
CA PHE A 180 -1.83 -5.23 9.82
C PHE A 180 -1.02 -4.17 9.06
N VAL A 181 -0.28 -3.38 9.83
CA VAL A 181 0.82 -2.54 9.32
C VAL A 181 2.12 -3.01 9.96
N GLU A 182 3.07 -3.44 9.15
CA GLU A 182 4.42 -3.78 9.59
C GLU A 182 5.36 -2.63 9.26
N VAL A 183 6.08 -2.15 10.27
CA VAL A 183 7.05 -1.05 10.13
C VAL A 183 8.43 -1.53 10.51
N LYS A 184 9.40 -1.34 9.61
CA LYS A 184 10.82 -1.57 9.87
C LYS A 184 11.60 -0.29 9.67
N THR A 185 12.43 0.07 10.63
CA THR A 185 13.33 1.23 10.55
C THR A 185 14.61 0.96 11.35
N ASP A 186 15.70 1.51 10.87
CA ASP A 186 16.99 1.57 11.55
C ASP A 186 17.22 2.93 12.25
N ASN A 187 16.21 3.81 12.22
CA ASN A 187 16.26 5.14 12.82
C ASN A 187 15.50 5.16 14.15
N ASP A 188 16.21 5.26 15.27
CA ASP A 188 15.63 5.27 16.62
C ASP A 188 14.60 6.38 16.82
N ALA A 189 14.85 7.57 16.29
CA ALA A 189 13.91 8.69 16.44
C ALA A 189 12.60 8.45 15.67
N LEU A 190 12.67 7.81 14.50
CA LEU A 190 11.47 7.40 13.76
C LEU A 190 10.75 6.26 14.45
N TYR A 191 11.50 5.33 15.05
CA TYR A 191 10.91 4.23 15.83
C TYR A 191 10.09 4.76 17.02
N ASP A 192 10.69 5.63 17.85
CA ASP A 192 10.00 6.22 19.01
C ASP A 192 8.78 7.05 18.58
N PHE A 193 8.93 7.88 17.55
CA PHE A 193 7.81 8.63 16.96
C PHE A 193 6.70 7.68 16.48
N THR A 194 7.05 6.58 15.82
CA THR A 194 6.08 5.62 15.30
C THR A 194 5.25 4.98 16.41
N LEU A 195 5.85 4.66 17.55
CA LEU A 195 5.11 4.12 18.70
C LEU A 195 4.05 5.10 19.23
N GLU A 196 4.39 6.38 19.34
CA GLU A 196 3.46 7.44 19.76
C GLU A 196 2.30 7.61 18.75
N GLU A 197 2.60 7.55 17.46
CA GLU A 197 1.61 7.72 16.40
C GLU A 197 0.68 6.51 16.25
N ILE A 198 1.18 5.29 16.48
CA ILE A 198 0.40 4.04 16.50
C ILE A 198 -0.68 4.10 17.58
N GLU A 199 -0.30 4.50 18.81
CA GLU A 199 -1.24 4.69 19.91
C GLU A 199 -2.28 5.76 19.59
N ALA A 200 -1.83 6.93 19.10
CA ALA A 200 -2.70 8.04 18.72
C ALA A 200 -3.65 7.73 17.55
N ALA A 201 -3.29 6.78 16.68
CA ALA A 201 -4.13 6.30 15.59
C ALA A 201 -5.10 5.19 16.01
N GLY A 202 -4.96 4.61 17.23
CA GLY A 202 -5.84 3.58 17.76
C GLY A 202 -5.47 2.16 17.33
N TYR A 203 -4.25 1.92 16.87
CA TYR A 203 -3.75 0.57 16.57
C TYR A 203 -3.34 -0.16 17.85
N GLN A 204 -3.39 -1.49 17.80
CA GLN A 204 -2.81 -2.36 18.82
C GLN A 204 -1.46 -2.87 18.32
N ILE A 205 -0.43 -2.73 19.16
CA ILE A 205 0.87 -3.32 18.88
C ILE A 205 0.81 -4.80 19.25
N THR A 206 0.97 -5.66 18.27
CA THR A 206 0.99 -7.12 18.44
C THR A 206 2.40 -7.65 18.64
N GLU A 207 3.38 -7.00 18.04
CA GLU A 207 4.80 -7.35 18.13
C GLU A 207 5.67 -6.11 18.02
N GLN A 208 6.74 -6.04 18.79
CA GLN A 208 7.74 -4.99 18.66
C GLN A 208 9.13 -5.47 19.10
N THR A 209 10.16 -5.02 18.41
CA THR A 209 11.54 -5.27 18.79
C THR A 209 12.44 -4.10 18.37
N ARG A 210 13.50 -3.83 19.13
CA ARG A 210 14.58 -2.91 18.74
C ARG A 210 15.75 -3.64 18.10
N ASP A 211 15.77 -4.95 18.15
CA ASP A 211 16.84 -5.78 17.59
C ASP A 211 16.24 -6.82 16.64
N LEU A 212 16.26 -6.48 15.33
CA LEU A 212 15.77 -7.37 14.28
C LEU A 212 16.69 -8.58 14.04
N HIS A 213 17.94 -8.54 14.54
CA HIS A 213 18.91 -9.60 14.32
C HIS A 213 18.89 -10.67 15.41
N SER A 214 18.32 -10.39 16.57
CA SER A 214 18.17 -11.34 17.68
C SER A 214 16.83 -12.04 17.74
N SER A 215 15.89 -11.70 16.86
CA SER A 215 14.58 -12.34 16.74
C SER A 215 14.62 -13.40 15.63
N SER A 216 15.07 -14.59 15.97
CA SER A 216 15.04 -15.81 15.11
C SER A 216 14.14 -16.85 15.73
#